data_534d8df3c10d9e5616f865aceed1599c
#
_entry.id   534d8df3c10d9e5616f865aceed1599c
#
_cell.length_a   1.000
_cell.length_b   1.000
_cell.length_c   1.000
_cell.angle_alpha   90.00
_cell.angle_beta   90.00
_cell.angle_gamma   90.00
#
_symmetry.space_group_name_H-M   'P 1'
#
loop_
_entity.id
_entity.type
_entity.pdbx_description
1 polymer ?
#
loop_
_entity_poly.entity_id
_entity_poly.type
_entity_poly.pdbx_seq_one_letter_code
_entity_poly.pdbx_strand_id
1 'polypeptide(L)'
;MLDANAVADLLTARHADPFAVLGLHADGNGRLWLRALLPSAASVTVIDAASGKTLATLALRDAAGLFEGAIPRRRKRFEYRLHVRWQSGQQTELADAYSFGPQLDEADLQLLRDGNHPAPYAVLGAHPLRQNGINGTRFAVWAPNARRVSV
;
A
#
# COMPACT_ATOMS: atom_id res chain seq x y z
N MET A 1 -7.52 -16.30 -2.13
CA MET A 1 -8.02 -15.57 -0.95
C MET A 1 -6.84 -15.44 -0.01
N LEU A 2 -6.67 -14.30 0.65
CA LEU A 2 -5.58 -14.10 1.62
C LEU A 2 -5.81 -15.04 2.80
N ASP A 3 -4.77 -15.77 3.24
CA ASP A 3 -4.88 -16.68 4.38
C ASP A 3 -4.90 -15.94 5.73
N ALA A 4 -5.33 -16.61 6.79
CA ALA A 4 -5.50 -16.01 8.11
C ALA A 4 -4.15 -15.60 8.75
N ASN A 5 -3.06 -16.32 8.45
CA ASN A 5 -1.75 -16.00 9.01
C ASN A 5 -1.21 -14.72 8.40
N ALA A 6 -1.32 -14.55 7.07
CA ALA A 6 -0.93 -13.32 6.40
C ALA A 6 -1.75 -12.11 6.90
N VAL A 7 -3.05 -12.29 7.21
CA VAL A 7 -3.86 -11.23 7.84
C VAL A 7 -3.30 -10.89 9.22
N ALA A 8 -3.06 -11.89 10.08
CA ALA A 8 -2.53 -11.68 11.43
C ALA A 8 -1.16 -10.97 11.40
N ASP A 9 -0.28 -11.35 10.48
CA ASP A 9 1.03 -10.74 10.33
C ASP A 9 0.96 -9.29 9.84
N LEU A 10 0.04 -8.99 8.91
CA LEU A 10 -0.23 -7.60 8.50
C LEU A 10 -0.72 -6.75 9.67
N LEU A 11 -1.72 -7.22 10.41
CA LEU A 11 -2.33 -6.49 11.52
C LEU A 11 -1.37 -6.26 12.69
N THR A 12 -0.40 -7.15 12.87
CA THR A 12 0.63 -7.05 13.91
C THR A 12 1.94 -6.44 13.41
N ALA A 13 1.96 -5.92 12.18
CA ALA A 13 3.15 -5.35 11.52
C ALA A 13 4.35 -6.32 11.47
N ARG A 14 4.09 -7.61 11.31
CA ARG A 14 5.11 -8.67 11.19
C ARG A 14 5.23 -9.25 9.79
N HIS A 15 4.36 -8.86 8.87
CA HIS A 15 4.43 -9.32 7.48
C HIS A 15 5.71 -8.83 6.82
N ALA A 16 6.51 -9.76 6.29
CA ALA A 16 7.84 -9.44 5.73
C ALA A 16 7.78 -8.56 4.48
N ASP A 17 6.72 -8.71 3.66
CA ASP A 17 6.50 -7.92 2.44
C ASP A 17 5.02 -7.51 2.33
N PRO A 18 4.60 -6.39 2.94
CA PRO A 18 3.22 -5.92 2.82
C PRO A 18 2.85 -5.48 1.39
N PHE A 19 3.83 -5.12 0.54
CA PHE A 19 3.58 -4.79 -0.87
C PHE A 19 3.12 -5.98 -1.71
N ALA A 20 3.45 -7.20 -1.33
CA ALA A 20 2.94 -8.41 -1.97
C ALA A 20 1.44 -8.66 -1.71
N VAL A 21 0.87 -7.97 -0.70
CA VAL A 21 -0.50 -8.20 -0.24
C VAL A 21 -1.39 -6.97 -0.41
N LEU A 22 -0.94 -5.81 0.10
CA LEU A 22 -1.69 -4.56 0.07
C LEU A 22 -1.56 -3.89 -1.30
N GLY A 23 -2.57 -3.07 -1.65
CA GLY A 23 -2.67 -2.45 -2.97
C GLY A 23 -3.45 -3.31 -3.97
N LEU A 24 -3.23 -3.07 -5.27
CA LEU A 24 -3.94 -3.70 -6.37
C LEU A 24 -3.17 -4.91 -6.92
N HIS A 25 -3.75 -6.10 -6.83
CA HIS A 25 -3.15 -7.36 -7.28
C HIS A 25 -4.10 -8.15 -8.18
N ALA A 26 -3.54 -8.95 -9.09
CA ALA A 26 -4.29 -9.93 -9.84
C ALA A 26 -4.27 -11.29 -9.10
N ASP A 27 -5.41 -11.99 -9.07
CA ASP A 27 -5.47 -13.38 -8.64
C ASP A 27 -5.03 -14.33 -9.77
N GLY A 28 -4.97 -15.64 -9.47
CA GLY A 28 -4.58 -16.67 -10.44
C GLY A 28 -5.45 -16.74 -11.70
N ASN A 29 -6.62 -16.11 -11.71
CA ASN A 29 -7.55 -16.01 -12.84
C ASN A 29 -7.49 -14.62 -13.53
N GLY A 30 -6.53 -13.78 -13.16
CA GLY A 30 -6.37 -12.44 -13.68
C GLY A 30 -7.48 -11.46 -13.23
N ARG A 31 -8.26 -11.78 -12.18
CA ARG A 31 -9.19 -10.84 -11.56
C ARG A 31 -8.41 -9.92 -10.64
N LEU A 32 -8.68 -8.62 -10.75
CA LEU A 32 -8.05 -7.64 -9.88
C LEU A 32 -8.75 -7.59 -8.51
N TRP A 33 -7.94 -7.57 -7.47
CA TRP A 33 -8.33 -7.37 -6.08
C TRP A 33 -7.57 -6.19 -5.50
N LEU A 34 -8.24 -5.41 -4.69
CA LEU A 34 -7.61 -4.33 -3.93
C LEU A 34 -7.74 -4.61 -2.44
N ARG A 35 -6.63 -4.43 -1.72
CA ARG A 35 -6.57 -4.54 -0.27
C ARG A 35 -5.95 -3.29 0.32
N ALA A 36 -6.60 -2.75 1.34
CA ALA A 36 -6.14 -1.56 2.05
C ALA A 36 -6.23 -1.77 3.56
N LEU A 37 -5.16 -1.41 4.27
CA LEU A 37 -5.14 -1.39 5.73
C LEU A 37 -5.29 0.06 6.18
N LEU A 38 -6.49 0.41 6.63
CA LEU A 38 -6.89 1.76 7.04
C LEU A 38 -7.59 1.69 8.41
N PRO A 39 -6.81 1.69 9.49
CA PRO A 39 -7.37 1.73 10.85
C PRO A 39 -8.32 2.92 11.03
N SER A 40 -9.43 2.70 11.74
CA SER A 40 -10.49 3.71 11.97
C SER A 40 -11.29 4.14 10.72
N ALA A 41 -11.10 3.54 9.56
CA ALA A 41 -12.01 3.73 8.44
C ALA A 41 -13.34 3.02 8.71
N ALA A 42 -14.45 3.68 8.37
CA ALA A 42 -15.80 3.11 8.41
C ALA A 42 -16.18 2.49 7.07
N SER A 43 -15.74 3.08 5.95
CA SER A 43 -15.90 2.51 4.61
C SER A 43 -14.82 3.01 3.66
N VAL A 44 -14.49 2.18 2.68
CA VAL A 44 -13.47 2.46 1.66
C VAL A 44 -14.05 2.18 0.28
N THR A 45 -13.99 3.18 -0.60
CA THR A 45 -14.46 3.11 -1.98
C THR A 45 -13.31 3.38 -2.94
N VAL A 46 -13.20 2.56 -3.96
CA VAL A 46 -12.16 2.68 -5.01
C VAL A 46 -12.69 3.57 -6.13
N ILE A 47 -11.93 4.60 -6.47
CA ILE A 47 -12.24 5.56 -7.51
C ILE A 47 -11.20 5.44 -8.62
N ASP A 48 -11.64 5.43 -9.86
CA ASP A 48 -10.78 5.54 -11.05
C ASP A 48 -10.17 6.94 -11.11
N ALA A 49 -8.83 7.04 -11.06
CA ALA A 49 -8.15 8.34 -11.01
C ALA A 49 -8.36 9.19 -12.26
N ALA A 50 -8.56 8.54 -13.43
CA ALA A 50 -8.73 9.24 -14.70
C ALA A 50 -10.14 9.79 -14.90
N SER A 51 -11.16 9.03 -14.49
CA SER A 51 -12.57 9.38 -14.75
C SER A 51 -13.34 9.87 -13.52
N GLY A 52 -12.81 9.72 -12.32
CA GLY A 52 -13.49 10.00 -11.06
C GLY A 52 -14.64 9.03 -10.72
N LYS A 53 -14.84 7.97 -11.51
CA LYS A 53 -15.94 7.03 -11.32
C LYS A 53 -15.63 6.05 -10.20
N THR A 54 -16.65 5.76 -9.39
CA THR A 54 -16.61 4.66 -8.42
C THR A 54 -16.51 3.32 -9.14
N LEU A 55 -15.55 2.50 -8.75
CA LEU A 55 -15.31 1.17 -9.31
C LEU A 55 -15.81 0.07 -8.39
N ALA A 56 -15.54 0.17 -7.09
CA ALA A 56 -15.94 -0.82 -6.09
C ALA A 56 -15.96 -0.19 -4.69
N THR A 57 -16.78 -0.75 -3.81
CA THR A 57 -16.68 -0.54 -2.37
C THR A 57 -16.02 -1.79 -1.77
N LEU A 58 -14.98 -1.60 -0.97
CA LEU A 58 -14.28 -2.68 -0.33
C LEU A 58 -15.06 -3.18 0.88
N ALA A 59 -15.09 -4.48 1.08
CA ALA A 59 -15.66 -5.09 2.27
C ALA A 59 -14.65 -5.01 3.43
N LEU A 60 -15.13 -4.78 4.64
CA LEU A 60 -14.32 -4.90 5.85
C LEU A 60 -13.98 -6.37 6.08
N ARG A 61 -12.72 -6.72 6.00
CA ARG A 61 -12.20 -8.07 6.21
C ARG A 61 -11.87 -8.34 7.66
N ASP A 62 -11.34 -7.31 8.34
CA ASP A 62 -10.98 -7.37 9.75
C ASP A 62 -11.26 -6.03 10.44
N ALA A 63 -11.74 -6.09 11.67
CA ALA A 63 -12.12 -4.92 12.48
C ALA A 63 -10.96 -3.95 12.76
N ALA A 64 -9.71 -4.41 12.67
CA ALA A 64 -8.53 -3.55 12.76
C ALA A 64 -8.35 -2.62 11.54
N GLY A 65 -9.26 -2.69 10.56
CA GLY A 65 -9.29 -1.80 9.40
C GLY A 65 -8.71 -2.39 8.13
N LEU A 66 -8.66 -3.72 8.00
CA LEU A 66 -8.31 -4.37 6.75
C LEU A 66 -9.55 -4.47 5.85
N PHE A 67 -9.48 -3.83 4.69
CA PHE A 67 -10.52 -3.87 3.67
C PHE A 67 -10.04 -4.62 2.45
N GLU A 68 -10.91 -5.41 1.81
CA GLU A 68 -10.61 -6.08 0.56
C GLU A 68 -11.82 -6.12 -0.39
N GLY A 69 -11.56 -6.13 -1.69
CA GLY A 69 -12.62 -6.28 -2.68
C GLY A 69 -12.12 -6.51 -4.09
N ALA A 70 -12.92 -7.24 -4.88
CA ALA A 70 -12.66 -7.43 -6.29
C ALA A 70 -13.03 -6.16 -7.08
N ILE A 71 -12.20 -5.82 -8.08
CA ILE A 71 -12.47 -4.73 -9.00
C ILE A 71 -13.20 -5.30 -10.22
N PRO A 72 -14.48 -4.97 -10.43
CA PRO A 72 -15.24 -5.50 -11.54
C PRO A 72 -14.80 -4.92 -12.88
N ARG A 73 -14.97 -5.70 -13.95
CA ARG A 73 -14.80 -5.27 -15.35
C ARG A 73 -13.41 -4.76 -15.72
N ARG A 74 -12.38 -4.96 -14.88
CA ARG A 74 -11.00 -4.59 -15.13
C ARG A 74 -10.08 -5.82 -15.02
N ARG A 75 -9.10 -5.90 -15.92
CA ARG A 75 -8.10 -6.99 -15.99
C ARG A 75 -6.67 -6.47 -16.00
N LYS A 76 -6.47 -5.19 -16.34
CA LYS A 76 -5.17 -4.53 -16.35
C LYS A 76 -5.07 -3.55 -15.18
N ARG A 77 -3.86 -3.39 -14.62
CA ARG A 77 -3.59 -2.37 -13.59
C ARG A 77 -3.99 -0.99 -14.11
N PHE A 78 -4.45 -0.14 -13.23
CA PHE A 78 -4.90 1.22 -13.51
C PHE A 78 -4.60 2.11 -12.31
N GLU A 79 -4.58 3.41 -12.53
CA GLU A 79 -4.42 4.40 -11.46
C GLU A 79 -5.76 4.59 -10.74
N TYR A 80 -5.71 4.55 -9.41
CA TYR A 80 -6.90 4.68 -8.55
C TYR A 80 -6.60 5.56 -7.35
N ARG A 81 -7.67 6.00 -6.71
CA ARG A 81 -7.67 6.66 -5.41
C ARG A 81 -8.65 5.96 -4.48
N LEU A 82 -8.46 6.14 -3.18
CA LEU A 82 -9.35 5.63 -2.14
C LEU A 82 -10.15 6.79 -1.57
N HIS A 83 -11.47 6.72 -1.71
CA HIS A 83 -12.38 7.59 -0.97
C HIS A 83 -12.73 6.90 0.34
N VAL A 84 -12.29 7.49 1.44
CA VAL A 84 -12.39 6.92 2.79
C VAL A 84 -13.34 7.76 3.62
N ARG A 85 -14.34 7.10 4.20
CA ARG A 85 -15.16 7.67 5.27
C ARG A 85 -14.66 7.10 6.60
N TRP A 86 -14.20 7.98 7.46
CA TRP A 86 -13.66 7.64 8.77
C TRP A 86 -14.78 7.46 9.81
N GLN A 87 -14.50 6.75 10.90
CA GLN A 87 -15.44 6.61 12.02
C GLN A 87 -15.80 7.97 12.67
N SER A 88 -14.91 8.96 12.56
CA SER A 88 -15.18 10.35 12.97
C SER A 88 -16.26 11.06 12.14
N GLY A 89 -16.69 10.47 11.03
CA GLY A 89 -17.58 11.09 10.04
C GLY A 89 -16.86 11.90 8.96
N GLN A 90 -15.56 12.16 9.11
CA GLN A 90 -14.77 12.85 8.07
C GLN A 90 -14.64 11.98 6.83
N GLN A 91 -14.58 12.63 5.66
CA GLN A 91 -14.32 11.98 4.38
C GLN A 91 -13.05 12.55 3.76
N THR A 92 -12.21 11.68 3.23
CA THR A 92 -10.97 12.06 2.56
C THR A 92 -10.75 11.22 1.31
N GLU A 93 -10.10 11.80 0.32
CA GLU A 93 -9.58 11.08 -0.85
C GLU A 93 -8.07 10.91 -0.68
N LEU A 94 -7.60 9.68 -0.78
CA LEU A 94 -6.21 9.31 -0.57
C LEU A 94 -5.62 8.65 -1.81
N ALA A 95 -4.36 8.96 -2.12
CA ALA A 95 -3.52 8.07 -2.91
C ALA A 95 -3.12 6.88 -2.04
N ASP A 96 -3.32 5.67 -2.52
CA ASP A 96 -2.90 4.48 -1.80
C ASP A 96 -1.37 4.38 -1.83
N ALA A 97 -0.72 4.33 -0.66
CA ALA A 97 0.72 4.20 -0.55
C ALA A 97 1.26 2.96 -1.29
N TYR A 98 0.49 1.88 -1.29
CA TYR A 98 0.87 0.63 -1.97
C TYR A 98 0.67 0.64 -3.49
N SER A 99 0.05 1.69 -4.05
CA SER A 99 -0.02 1.89 -5.50
C SER A 99 1.31 2.28 -6.12
N PHE A 100 2.24 2.83 -5.34
CA PHE A 100 3.56 3.27 -5.80
C PHE A 100 4.58 2.12 -5.91
N GLY A 101 4.31 0.97 -5.31
CA GLY A 101 5.22 -0.17 -5.27
C GLY A 101 6.45 0.03 -4.37
N PRO A 102 7.31 -0.99 -4.22
CA PRO A 102 8.58 -0.88 -3.53
C PRO A 102 9.44 0.22 -4.16
N GLN A 103 10.08 1.04 -3.33
CA GLN A 103 10.84 2.21 -3.76
C GLN A 103 12.35 2.00 -3.77
N LEU A 104 12.82 0.91 -3.19
CA LEU A 104 14.20 0.43 -3.30
C LEU A 104 14.21 -0.82 -4.16
N ASP A 105 15.20 -0.94 -5.03
CA ASP A 105 15.40 -2.15 -5.81
C ASP A 105 16.12 -3.24 -5.00
N GLU A 106 16.14 -4.46 -5.52
CA GLU A 106 16.74 -5.59 -4.80
C GLU A 106 18.25 -5.46 -4.69
N ALA A 107 18.92 -4.78 -5.63
CA ALA A 107 20.35 -4.55 -5.58
C ALA A 107 20.73 -3.62 -4.43
N ASP A 108 19.99 -2.50 -4.28
CA ASP A 108 20.16 -1.57 -3.15
C ASP A 108 19.88 -2.27 -1.82
N LEU A 109 18.81 -3.07 -1.75
CA LEU A 109 18.46 -3.82 -0.54
C LEU A 109 19.57 -4.82 -0.15
N GLN A 110 20.16 -5.52 -1.13
CA GLN A 110 21.25 -6.45 -0.87
C GLN A 110 22.50 -5.73 -0.37
N LEU A 111 22.90 -4.64 -1.02
CA LEU A 111 24.05 -3.84 -0.59
C LEU A 111 23.88 -3.25 0.82
N LEU A 112 22.64 -2.84 1.18
CA LEU A 112 22.33 -2.37 2.53
C LEU A 112 22.42 -3.50 3.56
N ARG A 113 21.93 -4.70 3.24
CA ARG A 113 22.01 -5.90 4.11
C ARG A 113 23.47 -6.28 4.38
N ASP A 114 24.30 -6.21 3.33
CA ASP A 114 25.73 -6.57 3.40
C ASP A 114 26.58 -5.46 4.04
N GLY A 115 26.01 -4.28 4.29
CA GLY A 115 26.73 -3.11 4.82
C GLY A 115 27.72 -2.49 3.83
N ASN A 116 27.60 -2.79 2.55
CA ASN A 116 28.54 -2.40 1.50
C ASN A 116 27.96 -1.39 0.48
N HIS A 117 26.83 -0.76 0.81
CA HIS A 117 26.23 0.22 -0.10
C HIS A 117 27.15 1.43 -0.26
N PRO A 118 27.60 1.79 -1.50
CA PRO A 118 28.61 2.82 -1.71
C PRO A 118 28.07 4.26 -1.42
N ALA A 119 26.76 4.45 -1.53
CA ALA A 119 26.10 5.76 -1.32
C ALA A 119 24.74 5.56 -0.63
N PRO A 120 24.69 5.09 0.64
CA PRO A 120 23.42 4.79 1.30
C PRO A 120 22.52 6.01 1.42
N TYR A 121 23.07 7.21 1.50
CA TYR A 121 22.33 8.48 1.55
C TYR A 121 21.54 8.78 0.25
N ALA A 122 21.87 8.15 -0.86
CA ALA A 122 21.14 8.31 -2.12
C ALA A 122 19.81 7.52 -2.13
N VAL A 123 19.73 6.47 -1.33
CA VAL A 123 18.57 5.57 -1.27
C VAL A 123 17.83 5.67 0.07
N LEU A 124 18.52 5.98 1.17
CA LEU A 124 17.94 6.18 2.49
C LEU A 124 17.69 7.66 2.76
N GLY A 125 16.76 7.96 3.67
CA GLY A 125 16.39 9.32 4.06
C GLY A 125 15.11 9.78 3.39
N ALA A 126 14.96 11.12 3.27
CA ALA A 126 13.80 11.80 2.72
C ALA A 126 14.15 12.37 1.33
N HIS A 127 13.49 11.86 0.29
CA HIS A 127 13.74 12.26 -1.10
C HIS A 127 12.46 12.79 -1.75
N PRO A 128 12.36 14.09 -2.08
CA PRO A 128 11.27 14.61 -2.87
C PRO A 128 11.26 13.94 -4.26
N LEU A 129 10.09 13.50 -4.70
CA LEU A 129 9.92 12.90 -6.01
C LEU A 129 8.52 13.13 -6.57
N ARG A 130 8.39 12.95 -7.88
CA ARG A 130 7.09 12.89 -8.56
C ARG A 130 6.91 11.52 -9.17
N GLN A 131 5.85 10.82 -8.75
CA GLN A 131 5.51 9.48 -9.25
C GLN A 131 4.01 9.39 -9.54
N ASN A 132 3.64 8.80 -10.68
CA ASN A 132 2.24 8.68 -11.13
C ASN A 132 1.50 10.04 -11.11
N GLY A 133 2.19 11.12 -11.51
CA GLY A 133 1.63 12.48 -11.51
C GLY A 133 1.49 13.14 -10.14
N ILE A 134 1.81 12.44 -9.05
CA ILE A 134 1.70 12.92 -7.67
C ILE A 134 3.07 13.40 -7.18
N ASN A 135 3.13 14.62 -6.66
CA ASN A 135 4.30 15.13 -5.96
C ASN A 135 4.28 14.64 -4.52
N GLY A 136 5.41 14.16 -4.03
CA GLY A 136 5.51 13.63 -2.68
C GLY A 136 6.95 13.52 -2.21
N THR A 137 7.14 12.90 -1.06
CA THR A 137 8.45 12.60 -0.50
C THR A 137 8.51 11.11 -0.17
N ARG A 138 9.53 10.44 -0.69
CA ARG A 138 9.87 9.08 -0.31
C ARG A 138 10.68 9.12 0.98
N PHE A 139 10.28 8.32 1.96
CA PHE A 139 11.06 8.09 3.17
C PHE A 139 11.53 6.64 3.17
N ALA A 140 12.81 6.43 3.34
CA ALA A 140 13.41 5.10 3.45
C ALA A 140 14.36 5.05 4.65
N VAL A 141 14.18 4.06 5.51
CA VAL A 141 14.95 3.90 6.74
C VAL A 141 15.42 2.46 6.85
N TRP A 142 16.73 2.27 7.09
CA TRP A 142 17.30 0.98 7.45
C TRP A 142 17.38 0.87 8.97
N ALA A 143 16.43 0.17 9.57
CA ALA A 143 16.31 0.06 11.02
C ALA A 143 15.84 -1.34 11.45
N PRO A 144 16.62 -2.41 11.19
CA PRO A 144 16.19 -3.81 11.37
C PRO A 144 15.81 -4.17 12.81
N ASN A 145 16.30 -3.42 13.80
CA ASN A 145 16.00 -3.66 15.21
C ASN A 145 14.98 -2.68 15.80
N ALA A 146 14.41 -1.80 14.98
CA ALA A 146 13.42 -0.83 15.44
C ALA A 146 12.09 -1.51 15.74
N ARG A 147 11.47 -1.17 16.87
CA ARG A 147 10.10 -1.60 17.21
C ARG A 147 9.05 -0.70 16.57
N ARG A 148 9.42 0.53 16.21
CA ARG A 148 8.55 1.52 15.58
C ARG A 148 9.38 2.52 14.80
N VAL A 149 8.88 2.88 13.62
CA VAL A 149 9.39 4.00 12.81
C VAL A 149 8.21 4.96 12.57
N SER A 150 8.45 6.25 12.69
CA SER A 150 7.46 7.30 12.44
C SER A 150 8.08 8.40 11.59
N VAL A 151 7.28 9.00 10.73
CA VAL A 151 7.60 10.18 9.92
C VAL A 151 6.77 11.35 10.42
#